data_36c5fdadf67e02b407c85a1d158f5a26
#
_entry.id   36c5fdadf67e02b407c85a1d158f5a26
#
_cell.length_a   1.000
_cell.length_b   1.000
_cell.length_c   1.000
_cell.angle_alpha   90.00
_cell.angle_beta   90.00
_cell.angle_gamma   90.00
#
_symmetry.space_group_name_H-M   'P 1'
#
loop_
_entity.id
_entity.type
_entity.pdbx_description
1 polymer ?
#
loop_
_entity_poly.entity_id
_entity_poly.type
_entity_poly.pdbx_seq_one_letter_code
_entity_poly.pdbx_strand_id
1 'polypeptide(L)'
;MESYRNGFTCGAFDLLHPGHVHFIHEARKRCDFLIVGLHTDPTIDRPESKNKPIQSVFERYLQLDGLSCVDLIVPYDTERDLVNMMATLDIQVRFVGSDYDGKKITGEDICDQRGIEVSYIPVSYTHLRA
;
A
#
# COMPACT_ATOMS: atom_id res chain seq x y z
N MET A 1 3.20 -20.76 18.64
CA MET A 1 4.24 -20.03 17.92
C MET A 1 3.62 -19.22 16.79
N GLU A 2 3.93 -17.94 16.77
CA GLU A 2 3.42 -17.08 15.73
C GLU A 2 4.14 -17.32 14.42
N SER A 3 3.37 -17.35 13.34
CA SER A 3 3.95 -17.46 12.02
C SER A 3 4.54 -16.12 11.58
N TYR A 4 5.61 -16.19 10.81
CA TYR A 4 6.19 -15.00 10.15
C TYR A 4 5.18 -14.45 9.17
N ARG A 5 4.96 -13.14 9.22
CA ARG A 5 3.93 -12.49 8.40
C ARG A 5 4.53 -11.44 7.47
N ASN A 6 4.25 -11.61 6.20
CA ASN A 6 4.54 -10.60 5.19
C ASN A 6 3.31 -9.70 5.03
N GLY A 7 3.52 -8.42 5.23
CA GLY A 7 2.47 -7.42 5.04
C GLY A 7 2.61 -6.74 3.70
N PHE A 8 1.49 -6.23 3.18
CA PHE A 8 1.44 -5.55 1.90
C PHE A 8 0.58 -4.31 1.98
N THR A 9 1.05 -3.23 1.40
CA THR A 9 0.23 -2.06 1.12
C THR A 9 0.63 -1.49 -0.22
N CYS A 10 -0.22 -0.64 -0.80
CA CYS A 10 0.05 -0.08 -2.13
C CYS A 10 -0.49 1.34 -2.24
N GLY A 11 0.09 2.08 -3.16
CA GLY A 11 -0.32 3.45 -3.45
C GLY A 11 0.70 4.16 -4.30
N ALA A 12 0.38 5.39 -4.68
CA ALA A 12 1.30 6.22 -5.46
C ALA A 12 2.39 6.85 -4.59
N PHE A 13 2.07 7.14 -3.34
CA PHE A 13 3.00 7.78 -2.39
C PHE A 13 3.67 9.01 -2.97
N ASP A 14 2.86 9.85 -3.63
CA ASP A 14 3.33 11.07 -4.25
C ASP A 14 3.54 12.14 -3.18
N LEU A 15 4.66 12.87 -3.27
CA LEU A 15 5.00 13.91 -2.30
C LEU A 15 4.89 13.39 -0.86
N LEU A 16 5.69 12.37 -0.56
CA LEU A 16 5.65 11.69 0.73
C LEU A 16 5.58 12.70 1.89
N HIS A 17 4.58 12.53 2.75
CA HIS A 17 4.35 13.44 3.88
C HIS A 17 4.15 12.65 5.18
N PRO A 18 4.06 13.33 6.32
CA PRO A 18 3.95 12.63 7.61
C PRO A 18 2.81 11.61 7.71
N GLY A 19 1.70 11.85 7.03
CA GLY A 19 0.59 10.90 7.01
C GLY A 19 0.97 9.57 6.37
N HIS A 20 1.69 9.63 5.25
CA HIS A 20 2.20 8.42 4.60
C HIS A 20 3.19 7.69 5.52
N VAL A 21 4.11 8.43 6.11
CA VAL A 21 5.15 7.85 6.98
C VAL A 21 4.50 7.17 8.19
N HIS A 22 3.53 7.82 8.81
CA HIS A 22 2.81 7.27 9.96
C HIS A 22 2.09 5.97 9.58
N PHE A 23 1.39 5.98 8.45
CA PHE A 23 0.65 4.80 7.96
C PHE A 23 1.62 3.62 7.75
N ILE A 24 2.72 3.86 7.05
CA ILE A 24 3.70 2.82 6.76
C ILE A 24 4.34 2.29 8.04
N HIS A 25 4.65 3.19 8.97
CA HIS A 25 5.22 2.82 10.25
C HIS A 25 4.26 1.92 11.06
N GLU A 26 2.99 2.28 11.11
CA GLU A 26 1.97 1.49 11.81
C GLU A 26 1.76 0.14 11.13
N ALA A 27 1.79 0.10 9.80
CA ALA A 27 1.70 -1.15 9.06
C ALA A 27 2.84 -2.10 9.44
N ARG A 28 4.07 -1.56 9.47
CA ARG A 28 5.25 -2.37 9.78
C ARG A 28 5.21 -2.97 11.18
N LYS A 29 4.57 -2.28 12.13
CA LYS A 29 4.40 -2.82 13.49
C LYS A 29 3.53 -4.07 13.53
N ARG A 30 2.70 -4.30 12.52
CA ARG A 30 1.73 -5.39 12.48
C ARG A 30 2.17 -6.57 11.62
N CYS A 31 3.41 -6.53 11.12
CA CYS A 31 3.96 -7.61 10.31
C CYS A 31 5.46 -7.70 10.54
N ASP A 32 6.08 -8.73 9.97
CA ASP A 32 7.52 -8.97 10.12
C ASP A 32 8.32 -8.44 8.94
N PHE A 33 7.66 -8.28 7.80
CA PHE A 33 8.28 -7.83 6.55
C PHE A 33 7.23 -7.08 5.77
N LEU A 34 7.51 -5.83 5.39
CA LEU A 34 6.53 -4.99 4.70
C LEU A 34 6.89 -4.79 3.23
N ILE A 35 5.99 -5.21 2.37
CA ILE A 35 6.08 -5.02 0.93
C ILE A 35 5.20 -3.83 0.56
N VAL A 36 5.77 -2.87 -0.16
CA VAL A 36 5.03 -1.70 -0.64
C VAL A 36 4.92 -1.77 -2.16
N GLY A 37 3.70 -1.87 -2.65
CA GLY A 37 3.41 -1.75 -4.06
C GLY A 37 3.40 -0.27 -4.44
N LEU A 38 4.25 0.12 -5.38
CA LEU A 38 4.34 1.52 -5.82
C LEU A 38 3.62 1.69 -7.15
N HIS A 39 2.48 2.36 -7.12
CA HIS A 39 1.66 2.62 -8.29
C HIS A 39 2.35 3.68 -9.16
N THR A 40 2.76 3.30 -10.35
CA THR A 40 3.54 4.21 -11.20
C THR A 40 2.70 5.35 -11.74
N ASP A 41 1.49 5.06 -12.23
CA ASP A 41 0.59 6.09 -12.76
C ASP A 41 -0.87 5.67 -12.63
N PRO A 42 -1.59 6.13 -11.60
CA PRO A 42 -3.00 5.80 -11.42
C PRO A 42 -3.92 6.23 -12.57
N THR A 43 -3.46 7.16 -13.42
CA THR A 43 -4.29 7.64 -14.53
C THR A 43 -4.39 6.63 -15.66
N ILE A 44 -3.56 5.59 -15.69
CA ILE A 44 -3.65 4.55 -16.71
C ILE A 44 -5.02 3.88 -16.65
N ASP A 45 -5.47 3.48 -15.43
CA ASP A 45 -6.78 2.86 -15.25
C ASP A 45 -7.90 3.85 -15.00
N ARG A 46 -7.58 5.00 -14.39
CA ARG A 46 -8.58 5.97 -13.96
C ARG A 46 -8.21 7.39 -14.41
N PRO A 47 -8.18 7.64 -15.72
CA PRO A 47 -7.75 8.94 -16.23
C PRO A 47 -8.68 10.09 -15.85
N GLU A 48 -9.95 9.81 -15.55
CA GLU A 48 -10.93 10.83 -15.23
C GLU A 48 -10.98 11.20 -13.75
N SER A 49 -10.64 10.25 -12.87
CA SER A 49 -10.78 10.44 -11.41
C SER A 49 -9.45 10.59 -10.69
N LYS A 50 -8.33 10.34 -11.36
CA LYS A 50 -7.00 10.43 -10.76
C LYS A 50 -6.14 11.43 -11.48
N ASN A 51 -5.19 12.01 -10.75
CA ASN A 51 -4.18 12.89 -11.32
C ASN A 51 -2.87 12.16 -11.45
N LYS A 52 -2.07 12.54 -12.45
CA LYS A 52 -0.71 12.02 -12.55
C LYS A 52 0.10 12.44 -11.34
N PRO A 53 0.95 11.56 -10.81
CA PRO A 53 1.85 11.94 -9.73
C PRO A 53 2.75 13.11 -10.15
N ILE A 54 3.03 14.00 -9.21
CA ILE A 54 3.92 15.14 -9.43
C ILE A 54 5.36 14.67 -9.50
N GLN A 55 5.73 13.75 -8.61
CA GLN A 55 7.07 13.19 -8.59
C GLN A 55 7.17 12.01 -9.56
N SER A 56 8.36 11.79 -10.11
CA SER A 56 8.63 10.63 -10.93
C SER A 56 8.58 9.35 -10.10
N VAL A 57 8.48 8.21 -10.77
CA VAL A 57 8.54 6.91 -10.10
C VAL A 57 9.86 6.79 -9.33
N PHE A 58 10.97 7.23 -9.94
CA PHE A 58 12.28 7.15 -9.31
C PHE A 58 12.34 7.95 -8.02
N GLU A 59 11.82 9.18 -8.04
CA GLU A 59 11.79 10.03 -6.84
C GLU A 59 10.97 9.40 -5.73
N ARG A 60 9.80 8.88 -6.07
CA ARG A 60 8.92 8.23 -5.10
C ARG A 60 9.53 6.94 -4.54
N TYR A 61 10.19 6.19 -5.41
CA TYR A 61 10.92 4.98 -5.00
C TYR A 61 12.01 5.31 -3.99
N LEU A 62 12.82 6.34 -4.28
CA LEU A 62 13.92 6.72 -3.39
C LEU A 62 13.41 7.15 -2.02
N GLN A 63 12.30 7.88 -1.97
CA GLN A 63 11.72 8.31 -0.71
C GLN A 63 11.25 7.14 0.13
N LEU A 64 10.57 6.17 -0.49
CA LEU A 64 10.13 4.97 0.20
C LEU A 64 11.31 4.12 0.66
N ASP A 65 12.32 4.00 -0.20
CA ASP A 65 13.53 3.22 0.11
C ASP A 65 14.29 3.81 1.30
N GLY A 66 14.15 5.11 1.50
CA GLY A 66 14.76 5.80 2.65
C GLY A 66 14.09 5.50 3.99
N LEU A 67 12.93 4.87 3.99
CA LEU A 67 12.22 4.52 5.22
C LEU A 67 12.65 3.13 5.69
N SER A 68 13.18 3.05 6.92
CA SER A 68 13.68 1.78 7.45
C SER A 68 12.58 0.73 7.63
N CYS A 69 11.33 1.16 7.73
CA CYS A 69 10.19 0.25 7.90
C CYS A 69 9.69 -0.37 6.60
N VAL A 70 10.20 0.05 5.44
CA VAL A 70 9.87 -0.55 4.15
C VAL A 70 10.93 -1.58 3.80
N ASP A 71 10.52 -2.82 3.62
CA ASP A 71 11.46 -3.92 3.36
C ASP A 71 11.62 -4.23 1.88
N LEU A 72 10.55 -4.05 1.09
CA LEU A 72 10.59 -4.32 -0.35
C LEU A 72 9.62 -3.37 -1.06
N ILE A 73 10.06 -2.81 -2.18
CA ILE A 73 9.22 -1.95 -3.01
C ILE A 73 9.05 -2.63 -4.36
N VAL A 74 7.79 -2.80 -4.80
CA VAL A 74 7.48 -3.41 -6.09
C VAL A 74 6.64 -2.44 -6.91
N PRO A 75 7.19 -1.82 -7.96
CA PRO A 75 6.40 -0.94 -8.83
C PRO A 75 5.38 -1.75 -9.64
N TYR A 76 4.22 -1.15 -9.87
CA TYR A 76 3.21 -1.74 -10.76
C TYR A 76 2.48 -0.61 -11.49
N ASP A 77 1.99 -0.92 -12.70
CA ASP A 77 1.41 0.10 -13.57
C ASP A 77 -0.12 0.13 -13.51
N THR A 78 -0.75 -1.05 -13.46
CA THR A 78 -2.21 -1.15 -13.54
C THR A 78 -2.79 -1.87 -12.33
N GLU A 79 -4.10 -1.73 -12.12
CA GLU A 79 -4.78 -2.46 -11.07
C GLU A 79 -4.78 -3.97 -11.36
N ARG A 80 -4.73 -4.36 -12.62
CA ARG A 80 -4.57 -5.76 -12.99
C ARG A 80 -3.22 -6.30 -12.53
N ASP A 81 -2.16 -5.52 -12.70
CA ASP A 81 -0.85 -5.89 -12.20
C ASP A 81 -0.86 -6.03 -10.68
N LEU A 82 -1.57 -5.16 -9.99
CA LEU A 82 -1.72 -5.23 -8.54
C LEU A 82 -2.39 -6.55 -8.13
N VAL A 83 -3.47 -6.92 -8.79
CA VAL A 83 -4.17 -8.18 -8.52
C VAL A 83 -3.24 -9.37 -8.75
N ASN A 84 -2.45 -9.34 -9.84
CA ASN A 84 -1.49 -10.39 -10.14
C ASN A 84 -0.41 -10.50 -9.07
N MET A 85 0.08 -9.36 -8.57
CA MET A 85 1.04 -9.34 -7.47
C MET A 85 0.46 -10.01 -6.21
N MET A 86 -0.76 -9.65 -5.86
CA MET A 86 -1.42 -10.20 -4.67
C MET A 86 -1.74 -11.69 -4.84
N ALA A 87 -1.88 -12.14 -6.08
CA ALA A 87 -2.11 -13.55 -6.38
C ALA A 87 -0.84 -14.39 -6.31
N THR A 88 0.32 -13.78 -6.49
CA THR A 88 1.59 -14.51 -6.64
C THR A 88 2.58 -14.30 -5.49
N LEU A 89 2.57 -13.12 -4.85
CA LEU A 89 3.47 -12.86 -3.73
C LEU A 89 2.98 -13.56 -2.46
N ASP A 90 3.91 -13.90 -1.59
CA ASP A 90 3.60 -14.50 -0.31
C ASP A 90 3.19 -13.39 0.68
N ILE A 91 1.91 -13.17 0.81
CA ILE A 91 1.33 -12.11 1.62
C ILE A 91 0.32 -12.71 2.60
N GLN A 92 0.41 -12.38 3.88
CA GLN A 92 -0.51 -12.82 4.91
C GLN A 92 -1.49 -11.73 5.33
N VAL A 93 -1.09 -10.45 5.22
CA VAL A 93 -1.94 -9.34 5.63
C VAL A 93 -1.78 -8.16 4.68
N ARG A 94 -2.91 -7.54 4.30
CA ARG A 94 -2.94 -6.31 3.51
C ARG A 94 -3.39 -5.16 4.40
N PHE A 95 -2.67 -4.04 4.34
CA PHE A 95 -2.99 -2.85 5.12
C PHE A 95 -3.67 -1.80 4.26
N VAL A 96 -4.74 -1.24 4.78
CA VAL A 96 -5.55 -0.21 4.12
C VAL A 96 -5.89 0.85 5.15
N GLY A 97 -6.04 2.10 4.71
CA GLY A 97 -6.49 3.14 5.62
C GLY A 97 -7.92 2.88 6.09
N SER A 98 -8.23 3.28 7.32
CA SER A 98 -9.55 3.04 7.92
C SER A 98 -10.69 3.74 7.17
N ASP A 99 -10.38 4.75 6.36
CA ASP A 99 -11.35 5.43 5.51
C ASP A 99 -11.90 4.51 4.40
N TYR A 100 -11.23 3.39 4.13
CA TYR A 100 -11.72 2.39 3.17
C TYR A 100 -12.58 1.30 3.81
N ASP A 101 -12.76 1.31 5.14
CA ASP A 101 -13.57 0.31 5.80
C ASP A 101 -15.02 0.42 5.29
N GLY A 102 -15.58 -0.71 4.88
CA GLY A 102 -16.92 -0.76 4.28
C GLY A 102 -16.96 -0.42 2.80
N LYS A 103 -15.82 -0.06 2.20
CA LYS A 103 -15.72 0.21 0.77
C LYS A 103 -15.00 -0.93 0.07
N LYS A 104 -15.31 -1.11 -1.20
CA LYS A 104 -14.61 -2.13 -2.00
C LYS A 104 -13.22 -1.64 -2.36
N ILE A 105 -12.23 -2.53 -2.20
CA ILE A 105 -10.83 -2.24 -2.56
C ILE A 105 -10.39 -3.19 -3.67
N THR A 106 -9.45 -2.73 -4.48
CA THR A 106 -8.89 -3.54 -5.56
C THR A 106 -8.19 -4.76 -4.99
N GLY A 107 -8.51 -5.95 -5.52
CA GLY A 107 -7.91 -7.19 -5.06
C GLY A 107 -8.59 -7.83 -3.86
N GLU A 108 -9.74 -7.30 -3.43
CA GLU A 108 -10.49 -7.85 -2.30
C GLU A 108 -10.81 -9.33 -2.49
N ASP A 109 -11.21 -9.72 -3.71
CA ASP A 109 -11.53 -11.11 -4.01
C ASP A 109 -10.32 -12.02 -3.84
N ILE A 110 -9.14 -11.55 -4.22
CA ILE A 110 -7.91 -12.32 -4.05
C ILE A 110 -7.59 -12.50 -2.57
N CYS A 111 -7.82 -11.47 -1.76
CA CYS A 111 -7.62 -11.56 -0.32
C CYS A 111 -8.53 -12.65 0.27
N ASP A 112 -9.79 -12.67 -0.13
CA ASP A 112 -10.74 -13.69 0.32
C ASP A 112 -10.31 -15.09 -0.09
N GLN A 113 -9.93 -15.27 -1.35
CA GLN A 113 -9.53 -16.56 -1.89
C GLN A 113 -8.27 -17.12 -1.26
N ARG A 114 -7.31 -16.25 -0.96
CA ARG A 114 -6.02 -16.66 -0.41
C ARG A 114 -5.94 -16.59 1.11
N GLY A 115 -7.00 -16.16 1.76
CA GLY A 115 -6.99 -16.01 3.21
C GLY A 115 -6.08 -14.89 3.69
N ILE A 116 -5.92 -13.85 2.87
CA ILE A 116 -5.13 -12.67 3.26
C ILE A 116 -6.01 -11.78 4.14
N GLU A 117 -5.55 -11.53 5.36
CA GLU A 117 -6.24 -10.63 6.28
C GLU A 117 -6.18 -9.21 5.75
N VAL A 118 -7.28 -8.46 5.82
CA VAL A 118 -7.27 -7.02 5.54
C VAL A 118 -7.30 -6.28 6.86
N SER A 119 -6.24 -5.55 7.14
CA SER A 119 -6.09 -4.81 8.39
C SER A 119 -6.22 -3.32 8.13
N TYR A 120 -7.16 -2.67 8.81
CA TYR A 120 -7.42 -1.24 8.64
C TYR A 120 -6.61 -0.45 9.66
N ILE A 121 -5.85 0.53 9.16
CA ILE A 121 -5.02 1.39 9.98
C ILE A 121 -5.71 2.73 10.13
N PRO A 122 -5.91 3.22 11.37
CA PRO A 122 -6.57 4.51 11.58
C PRO A 122 -5.81 5.65 10.89
N VAL A 123 -6.56 6.51 10.20
CA VAL A 123 -6.01 7.69 9.53
C VAL A 123 -6.22 8.97 10.33
N SER A 124 -6.50 8.82 11.62
CA SER A 124 -6.76 9.95 12.51
C SER A 124 -5.62 10.95 12.57
N TYR A 125 -4.39 10.49 12.29
CA TYR A 125 -3.23 11.37 12.26
C TYR A 125 -3.44 12.55 11.32
N THR A 126 -4.05 12.33 10.16
CA THR A 126 -4.27 13.40 9.19
C THR A 126 -5.20 14.47 9.72
N HIS A 127 -6.11 14.12 10.61
CA HIS A 127 -7.04 15.07 11.23
C HIS A 127 -6.33 15.98 12.23
N LEU A 128 -5.29 15.50 12.87
CA LEU A 128 -4.55 16.28 13.85
C LEU A 128 -3.78 17.43 13.19
N ARG A 129 -3.60 17.38 11.89
CA ARG A 129 -2.87 18.38 11.13
C ARG A 129 -3.75 19.44 10.50
N ALA A 130 -5.02 19.18 10.50
CA ALA A 130 -5.99 20.09 9.88
C ALA A 130 -6.08 21.44 10.61
#